data_56722704d81c5f592bafb16690e9a75e
#
_entry.id   56722704d81c5f592bafb16690e9a75e
#
_cell.length_a   1.000
_cell.length_b   1.000
_cell.length_c   1.000
_cell.angle_alpha   90.00
_cell.angle_beta   90.00
_cell.angle_gamma   90.00
#
_symmetry.space_group_name_H-M   'P 1'
#
loop_
_entity.id
_entity.type
_entity.pdbx_description
1 polymer ?
#
loop_
_entity_poly.entity_id
_entity_poly.type
_entity_poly.pdbx_seq_one_letter_code
_entity_poly.pdbx_strand_id
1 'polypeptide(L)'
;THGIDQYAMYHGTAMDVSYLMDLLPSYLFPNGERIVSLFAVTGKSMGGHAAWHVLAHDPRVRVGVPFIGMPDYEKLLAQRTKTSNVNDGPPVVPDTLRALIRQIDPAKQPYREASPSNPFFGKKICICCGEDDKLVRFSFSEEFIRGLVVAPPNSEEACRSLEVFVQPNTGHKVTSEMLALGGRWLAQWALAY
;
A
#
# COMPACT_ATOMS: atom_id res chain seq x y z
N THR A 1 -20.90 8.68 6.99
CA THR A 1 -20.17 7.83 7.96
C THR A 1 -19.37 6.75 7.27
N HIS A 2 -19.95 6.01 6.28
CA HIS A 2 -19.25 4.87 5.62
C HIS A 2 -17.86 5.22 5.04
N GLY A 3 -17.70 6.39 4.44
CA GLY A 3 -16.38 6.85 3.96
C GLY A 3 -15.37 7.07 5.08
N ILE A 4 -15.81 7.63 6.20
CA ILE A 4 -14.99 7.83 7.40
C ILE A 4 -14.57 6.48 7.98
N ASP A 5 -15.53 5.59 8.20
CA ASP A 5 -15.31 4.28 8.82
C ASP A 5 -14.33 3.44 7.99
N GLN A 6 -14.48 3.49 6.67
CA GLN A 6 -13.60 2.78 5.75
C GLN A 6 -12.17 3.33 5.75
N TYR A 7 -12.01 4.65 5.72
CA TYR A 7 -10.68 5.26 5.77
C TYR A 7 -10.00 5.02 7.12
N ALA A 8 -10.79 5.10 8.21
CA ALA A 8 -10.32 4.78 9.56
C ALA A 8 -9.83 3.32 9.67
N MET A 9 -10.51 2.36 9.00
CA MET A 9 -10.03 0.97 8.95
C MET A 9 -8.67 0.85 8.23
N TYR A 10 -8.46 1.54 7.11
CA TYR A 10 -7.18 1.45 6.39
C TYR A 10 -6.03 2.04 7.19
N HIS A 11 -6.21 3.27 7.66
CA HIS A 11 -5.19 3.96 8.41
C HIS A 11 -5.01 3.36 9.82
N GLY A 12 -6.10 3.02 10.51
CA GLY A 12 -6.05 2.37 11.81
C GLY A 12 -5.32 1.02 11.77
N THR A 13 -5.62 0.16 10.78
CA THR A 13 -4.88 -1.09 10.59
C THR A 13 -3.38 -0.84 10.36
N ALA A 14 -3.01 0.20 9.62
CA ALA A 14 -1.60 0.54 9.45
C ALA A 14 -0.93 0.98 10.74
N MET A 15 -1.63 1.76 11.57
CA MET A 15 -1.16 2.15 12.92
C MET A 15 -1.00 0.94 13.83
N ASP A 16 -1.96 0.00 13.81
CA ASP A 16 -1.88 -1.24 14.58
C ASP A 16 -0.67 -2.10 14.16
N VAL A 17 -0.38 -2.18 12.86
CA VAL A 17 0.81 -2.87 12.35
C VAL A 17 2.09 -2.22 12.89
N SER A 18 2.19 -0.89 12.84
CA SER A 18 3.35 -0.16 13.38
C SER A 18 3.51 -0.38 14.89
N TYR A 19 2.40 -0.36 15.62
CA TYR A 19 2.39 -0.65 17.06
C TYR A 19 2.84 -2.09 17.38
N LEU A 20 2.39 -3.07 16.61
CA LEU A 20 2.85 -4.45 16.73
C LEU A 20 4.35 -4.57 16.48
N MET A 21 4.90 -3.86 15.50
CA MET A 21 6.34 -3.85 15.23
C MET A 21 7.16 -3.26 16.38
N ASP A 22 6.61 -2.33 17.16
CA ASP A 22 7.26 -1.79 18.36
C ASP A 22 7.41 -2.84 19.45
N LEU A 23 6.40 -3.70 19.62
CA LEU A 23 6.35 -4.67 20.70
C LEU A 23 6.90 -6.06 20.33
N LEU A 24 6.81 -6.44 19.05
CA LEU A 24 7.14 -7.78 18.59
C LEU A 24 8.55 -8.24 18.96
N PRO A 25 9.61 -7.41 18.87
CA PRO A 25 10.94 -7.80 19.28
C PRO A 25 11.01 -8.21 20.78
N SER A 26 10.28 -7.50 21.64
CA SER A 26 10.24 -7.79 23.07
C SER A 26 9.53 -9.12 23.39
N TYR A 27 8.56 -9.50 22.59
CA TYR A 27 7.88 -10.79 22.72
C TYR A 27 8.70 -11.95 22.17
N LEU A 28 9.38 -11.75 21.04
CA LEU A 28 10.14 -12.81 20.36
C LEU A 28 11.54 -13.00 20.93
N PHE A 29 12.18 -11.91 21.37
CA PHE A 29 13.57 -11.86 21.78
C PHE A 29 13.73 -11.07 23.07
N PRO A 30 13.12 -11.55 24.20
CA PRO A 30 13.00 -10.77 25.45
C PRO A 30 14.34 -10.44 26.10
N ASN A 31 15.39 -11.19 25.79
CA ASN A 31 16.76 -10.95 26.31
C ASN A 31 17.65 -10.21 25.30
N GLY A 32 17.09 -9.72 24.19
CA GLY A 32 17.87 -9.05 23.14
C GLY A 32 18.80 -9.99 22.37
N GLU A 33 18.52 -11.29 22.36
CA GLU A 33 19.35 -12.32 21.70
C GLU A 33 19.36 -12.24 20.18
N ARG A 34 18.40 -11.50 19.60
CA ARG A 34 18.34 -11.17 18.17
C ARG A 34 17.78 -9.77 17.96
N ILE A 35 18.17 -9.17 16.84
CA ILE A 35 17.66 -7.88 16.37
C ILE A 35 16.83 -8.11 15.12
N VAL A 36 15.62 -7.56 15.08
CA VAL A 36 14.82 -7.51 13.86
C VAL A 36 15.38 -6.41 12.97
N SER A 37 16.00 -6.78 11.85
CA SER A 37 16.70 -5.86 10.96
C SER A 37 15.81 -5.31 9.84
N LEU A 38 14.68 -5.97 9.54
CA LEU A 38 13.78 -5.61 8.45
C LEU A 38 12.35 -6.06 8.75
N PHE A 39 11.40 -5.23 8.36
CA PHE A 39 9.99 -5.60 8.30
C PHE A 39 9.50 -5.57 6.85
N ALA A 40 8.68 -6.56 6.50
CA ALA A 40 7.94 -6.61 5.26
C ALA A 40 6.44 -6.58 5.54
N VAL A 41 5.65 -5.98 4.64
CA VAL A 41 4.20 -5.93 4.75
C VAL A 41 3.53 -6.55 3.53
N THR A 42 2.50 -7.31 3.77
CA THR A 42 1.59 -7.79 2.73
C THR A 42 0.15 -7.70 3.21
N GLY A 43 -0.76 -7.53 2.28
CA GLY A 43 -2.18 -7.47 2.61
C GLY A 43 -3.06 -7.62 1.39
N LYS A 44 -4.26 -8.17 1.59
CA LYS A 44 -5.24 -8.40 0.53
C LYS A 44 -6.40 -7.40 0.64
N SER A 45 -6.81 -6.79 -0.48
CA SER A 45 -7.97 -5.91 -0.57
C SER A 45 -7.90 -4.79 0.49
N MET A 46 -8.74 -4.79 1.51
CA MET A 46 -8.66 -3.86 2.64
C MET A 46 -7.26 -3.87 3.30
N GLY A 47 -6.69 -5.06 3.52
CA GLY A 47 -5.30 -5.19 3.98
C GLY A 47 -4.27 -4.68 2.96
N GLY A 48 -4.57 -4.74 1.67
CA GLY A 48 -3.75 -4.15 0.60
C GLY A 48 -3.74 -2.61 0.65
N HIS A 49 -4.89 -1.99 0.97
CA HIS A 49 -4.95 -0.54 1.24
C HIS A 49 -4.12 -0.19 2.49
N ALA A 50 -4.30 -0.95 3.58
CA ALA A 50 -3.51 -0.75 4.80
C ALA A 50 -2.01 -0.94 4.55
N ALA A 51 -1.60 -1.92 3.73
CA ALA A 51 -0.21 -2.12 3.36
C ALA A 51 0.40 -0.89 2.65
N TRP A 52 -0.35 -0.20 1.80
CA TRP A 52 0.09 1.08 1.22
C TRP A 52 0.29 2.16 2.28
N HIS A 53 -0.60 2.27 3.28
CA HIS A 53 -0.42 3.20 4.40
C HIS A 53 0.81 2.85 5.24
N VAL A 54 1.03 1.56 5.54
CA VAL A 54 2.26 1.12 6.25
C VAL A 54 3.51 1.50 5.46
N LEU A 55 3.53 1.24 4.14
CA LEU A 55 4.64 1.61 3.27
C LEU A 55 4.89 3.12 3.23
N ALA A 56 3.83 3.93 3.32
CA ALA A 56 3.94 5.39 3.30
C ALA A 56 4.38 5.99 4.64
N HIS A 57 4.06 5.36 5.77
CA HIS A 57 4.19 6.01 7.08
C HIS A 57 5.17 5.33 8.03
N ASP A 58 5.55 4.06 7.79
CA ASP A 58 6.55 3.39 8.61
C ASP A 58 7.86 3.17 7.84
N PRO A 59 8.94 3.88 8.21
CA PRO A 59 10.23 3.76 7.53
C PRO A 59 10.93 2.41 7.77
N ARG A 60 10.53 1.64 8.79
CA ARG A 60 11.08 0.31 9.11
C ARG A 60 10.65 -0.73 8.09
N VAL A 61 9.49 -0.53 7.43
CA VAL A 61 8.98 -1.44 6.41
C VAL A 61 9.61 -1.08 5.07
N ARG A 62 10.46 -1.96 4.58
CA ARG A 62 11.24 -1.76 3.35
C ARG A 62 10.78 -2.62 2.18
N VAL A 63 10.00 -3.66 2.45
CA VAL A 63 9.47 -4.59 1.44
C VAL A 63 7.96 -4.64 1.54
N GLY A 64 7.25 -4.55 0.42
CA GLY A 64 5.80 -4.58 0.41
C GLY A 64 5.18 -5.35 -0.75
N VAL A 65 4.09 -6.08 -0.46
CA VAL A 65 3.27 -6.75 -1.48
C VAL A 65 1.79 -6.45 -1.24
N PRO A 66 1.28 -5.28 -1.70
CA PRO A 66 -0.14 -4.99 -1.68
C PRO A 66 -0.86 -5.79 -2.77
N PHE A 67 -1.73 -6.74 -2.37
CA PHE A 67 -2.60 -7.49 -3.27
C PHE A 67 -3.95 -6.79 -3.41
N ILE A 68 -4.37 -6.51 -4.64
CA ILE A 68 -5.68 -5.94 -5.00
C ILE A 68 -6.09 -4.78 -4.09
N GLY A 69 -5.11 -3.97 -3.68
CA GLY A 69 -5.26 -2.75 -2.92
C GLY A 69 -4.81 -1.55 -3.75
N MET A 70 -5.13 -0.34 -3.31
CA MET A 70 -4.76 0.88 -4.00
C MET A 70 -4.29 1.97 -3.04
N PRO A 71 -3.40 2.88 -3.49
CA PRO A 71 -2.85 3.95 -2.67
C PRO A 71 -3.67 5.25 -2.65
N ASP A 72 -4.69 5.40 -3.53
CA ASP A 72 -5.44 6.65 -3.73
C ASP A 72 -6.90 6.47 -3.31
N TYR A 73 -7.19 6.81 -2.06
CA TYR A 73 -8.54 6.67 -1.52
C TYR A 73 -9.54 7.67 -2.12
N GLU A 74 -9.10 8.86 -2.53
CA GLU A 74 -9.99 9.83 -3.18
C GLU A 74 -10.62 9.25 -4.45
N LYS A 75 -9.83 8.56 -5.30
CA LYS A 75 -10.34 7.92 -6.51
C LYS A 75 -11.32 6.79 -6.21
N LEU A 76 -11.04 5.99 -5.19
CA LEU A 76 -11.97 4.94 -4.75
C LEU A 76 -13.27 5.54 -4.23
N LEU A 77 -13.19 6.56 -3.40
CA LEU A 77 -14.33 7.23 -2.80
C LEU A 77 -15.23 7.86 -3.86
N ALA A 78 -14.63 8.61 -4.81
CA ALA A 78 -15.34 9.25 -5.92
C ALA A 78 -16.08 8.23 -6.80
N GLN A 79 -15.49 7.06 -7.04
CA GLN A 79 -16.22 6.01 -7.76
C GLN A 79 -17.37 5.44 -6.94
N ARG A 80 -17.17 5.19 -5.65
CA ARG A 80 -18.20 4.60 -4.79
C ARG A 80 -19.41 5.52 -4.64
N THR A 81 -19.18 6.80 -4.41
CA THR A 81 -20.26 7.80 -4.35
C THR A 81 -21.04 7.83 -5.66
N LYS A 82 -20.33 7.83 -6.81
CA LYS A 82 -20.95 7.77 -8.14
C LYS A 82 -21.75 6.48 -8.35
N THR A 83 -21.20 5.32 -8.01
CA THR A 83 -21.86 4.02 -8.22
C THR A 83 -23.07 3.86 -7.31
N SER A 84 -23.02 4.38 -6.10
CA SER A 84 -24.13 4.35 -5.13
C SER A 84 -25.13 5.49 -5.32
N ASN A 85 -24.91 6.36 -6.30
CA ASN A 85 -25.72 7.55 -6.56
C ASN A 85 -25.93 8.42 -5.31
N VAL A 86 -24.87 8.62 -4.52
CA VAL A 86 -24.89 9.47 -3.33
C VAL A 86 -24.05 10.72 -3.55
N ASN A 87 -24.36 11.78 -2.82
CA ASN A 87 -23.62 13.04 -2.90
C ASN A 87 -22.16 12.85 -2.48
N ASP A 88 -21.24 13.34 -3.31
CA ASP A 88 -19.80 13.34 -3.04
C ASP A 88 -19.38 14.58 -2.22
N GLY A 89 -20.14 14.88 -1.19
CA GLY A 89 -19.92 15.99 -0.26
C GLY A 89 -20.57 15.72 1.09
N PRO A 90 -20.55 16.72 1.99
CA PRO A 90 -21.21 16.59 3.29
C PRO A 90 -22.71 16.28 3.16
N PRO A 91 -23.27 15.46 4.05
CA PRO A 91 -22.64 14.78 5.19
C PRO A 91 -22.00 13.43 4.83
N VAL A 92 -22.08 12.96 3.58
CA VAL A 92 -21.59 11.63 3.16
C VAL A 92 -20.06 11.60 3.14
N VAL A 93 -19.45 12.62 2.53
CA VAL A 93 -18.00 12.82 2.51
C VAL A 93 -17.69 14.18 3.13
N PRO A 94 -17.40 14.26 4.43
CA PRO A 94 -17.08 15.51 5.10
C PRO A 94 -15.80 16.16 4.57
N ASP A 95 -15.75 17.49 4.55
CA ASP A 95 -14.56 18.24 4.15
C ASP A 95 -13.34 17.95 5.05
N THR A 96 -13.59 17.66 6.33
CA THR A 96 -12.55 17.22 7.28
C THR A 96 -11.94 15.88 6.90
N LEU A 97 -12.73 14.93 6.37
CA LEU A 97 -12.20 13.68 5.84
C LEU A 97 -11.32 13.93 4.61
N ARG A 98 -11.75 14.80 3.69
CA ARG A 98 -10.93 15.17 2.54
C ARG A 98 -9.62 15.85 2.94
N ALA A 99 -9.66 16.72 3.96
CA ALA A 99 -8.46 17.33 4.51
C ALA A 99 -7.50 16.28 5.09
N LEU A 100 -8.02 15.31 5.84
CA LEU A 100 -7.23 14.19 6.38
C LEU A 100 -6.62 13.34 5.27
N ILE A 101 -7.41 12.95 4.25
CA ILE A 101 -6.92 12.20 3.09
C ILE A 101 -5.76 12.93 2.42
N ARG A 102 -5.88 14.24 2.16
CA ARG A 102 -4.80 15.03 1.55
C ARG A 102 -3.52 15.03 2.38
N GLN A 103 -3.63 14.88 3.68
CA GLN A 103 -2.48 14.87 4.59
C GLN A 103 -1.79 13.50 4.67
N ILE A 104 -2.56 12.41 4.75
CA ILE A 104 -2.01 11.10 5.11
C ILE A 104 -2.20 10.00 4.07
N ASP A 105 -2.95 10.25 2.98
CA ASP A 105 -3.14 9.23 1.94
C ASP A 105 -1.80 8.95 1.22
N PRO A 106 -1.48 7.67 0.95
CA PRO A 106 -0.24 7.31 0.25
C PRO A 106 -0.03 8.03 -1.08
N ALA A 107 -1.09 8.24 -1.86
CA ALA A 107 -1.02 8.95 -3.14
C ALA A 107 -0.86 10.47 -3.00
N LYS A 108 -0.92 11.01 -1.80
CA LYS A 108 -0.70 12.43 -1.52
C LYS A 108 0.70 12.71 -0.96
N GLN A 109 1.47 11.68 -0.70
CA GLN A 109 2.87 11.81 -0.29
C GLN A 109 3.76 12.17 -1.51
N PRO A 110 4.99 12.68 -1.31
CA PRO A 110 5.88 13.10 -2.40
C PRO A 110 6.51 11.89 -3.15
N TYR A 111 5.69 10.97 -3.64
CA TYR A 111 6.09 9.69 -4.23
C TYR A 111 6.86 9.79 -5.55
N ARG A 112 6.89 10.98 -6.18
CA ARG A 112 7.56 11.24 -7.47
C ARG A 112 9.01 11.71 -7.31
N GLU A 113 9.44 11.97 -6.09
CA GLU A 113 10.75 12.53 -5.81
C GLU A 113 11.80 11.43 -5.60
N ALA A 114 12.97 11.61 -6.22
CA ALA A 114 14.13 10.76 -5.95
C ALA A 114 14.92 11.30 -4.75
N SER A 115 14.28 11.38 -3.59
CA SER A 115 14.82 12.03 -2.40
C SER A 115 14.31 11.38 -1.11
N PRO A 116 14.94 11.63 0.04
CA PRO A 116 14.49 11.15 1.35
C PRO A 116 13.10 11.65 1.79
N SER A 117 12.56 12.71 1.18
CA SER A 117 11.19 13.18 1.41
C SER A 117 10.13 12.21 0.88
N ASN A 118 10.49 11.41 -0.13
CA ASN A 118 9.63 10.36 -0.67
C ASN A 118 9.66 9.13 0.25
N PRO A 119 8.54 8.79 0.92
CA PRO A 119 8.52 7.66 1.85
C PRO A 119 8.69 6.29 1.18
N PHE A 120 8.55 6.22 -0.14
CA PHE A 120 8.72 4.98 -0.91
C PHE A 120 10.15 4.81 -1.44
N PHE A 121 10.98 5.84 -1.37
CA PHE A 121 12.34 5.78 -1.88
C PHE A 121 13.20 4.79 -1.07
N GLY A 122 13.86 3.87 -1.75
CA GLY A 122 14.63 2.77 -1.14
C GLY A 122 13.80 1.53 -0.78
N LYS A 123 12.48 1.53 -1.04
CA LYS A 123 11.61 0.37 -0.78
C LYS A 123 11.50 -0.58 -1.98
N LYS A 124 11.17 -1.85 -1.71
CA LYS A 124 10.98 -2.90 -2.70
C LYS A 124 9.49 -3.27 -2.72
N ILE A 125 8.80 -2.96 -3.80
CA ILE A 125 7.34 -3.07 -3.85
C ILE A 125 6.90 -3.94 -5.04
N CYS A 126 6.11 -4.98 -4.75
CA CYS A 126 5.47 -5.82 -5.76
C CYS A 126 3.95 -5.61 -5.69
N ILE A 127 3.36 -5.09 -6.74
CA ILE A 127 1.94 -4.73 -6.82
C ILE A 127 1.23 -5.78 -7.64
N CYS A 128 0.18 -6.40 -7.07
CA CYS A 128 -0.63 -7.40 -7.75
C CYS A 128 -2.08 -6.93 -7.85
N CYS A 129 -2.61 -6.83 -9.07
CA CYS A 129 -3.97 -6.37 -9.36
C CYS A 129 -4.65 -7.31 -10.38
N GLY A 130 -5.98 -7.33 -10.40
CA GLY A 130 -6.77 -7.94 -11.47
C GLY A 130 -7.15 -6.90 -12.53
N GLU A 131 -7.02 -7.25 -13.80
CA GLU A 131 -7.38 -6.37 -14.93
C GLU A 131 -8.88 -6.00 -14.91
N ASP A 132 -9.74 -6.99 -14.63
CA ASP A 132 -11.20 -6.84 -14.60
C ASP A 132 -11.75 -6.51 -13.20
N ASP A 133 -10.91 -6.08 -12.27
CA ASP A 133 -11.35 -5.71 -10.93
C ASP A 133 -12.25 -4.48 -10.97
N LYS A 134 -13.54 -4.69 -10.67
CA LYS A 134 -14.56 -3.62 -10.66
C LYS A 134 -14.70 -2.94 -9.30
N LEU A 135 -14.16 -3.54 -8.23
CA LEU A 135 -14.23 -3.00 -6.87
C LEU A 135 -13.03 -2.07 -6.57
N VAL A 136 -11.83 -2.50 -6.95
CA VAL A 136 -10.58 -1.75 -6.81
C VAL A 136 -9.88 -1.74 -8.15
N ARG A 137 -10.34 -0.86 -9.03
CA ARG A 137 -9.85 -0.81 -10.42
C ARG A 137 -8.37 -0.42 -10.46
N PHE A 138 -7.60 -1.11 -11.28
CA PHE A 138 -6.19 -0.78 -11.51
C PHE A 138 -6.01 0.69 -11.95
N SER A 139 -6.92 1.22 -12.76
CA SER A 139 -6.89 2.61 -13.23
C SER A 139 -6.85 3.66 -12.10
N PHE A 140 -7.26 3.32 -10.88
CA PHE A 140 -7.16 4.23 -9.73
C PHE A 140 -5.72 4.36 -9.21
N SER A 141 -4.93 3.31 -9.40
CA SER A 141 -3.52 3.25 -8.99
C SER A 141 -2.55 3.63 -10.10
N GLU A 142 -3.00 3.60 -11.36
CA GLU A 142 -2.13 3.70 -12.54
C GLU A 142 -1.28 4.97 -12.57
N GLU A 143 -1.89 6.13 -12.28
CA GLU A 143 -1.16 7.40 -12.25
C GLU A 143 -0.09 7.41 -11.14
N PHE A 144 -0.45 6.92 -9.95
CA PHE A 144 0.47 6.79 -8.84
C PHE A 144 1.63 5.85 -9.19
N ILE A 145 1.32 4.65 -9.69
CA ILE A 145 2.32 3.64 -10.05
C ILE A 145 3.27 4.15 -11.14
N ARG A 146 2.74 4.83 -12.15
CA ARG A 146 3.54 5.41 -13.24
C ARG A 146 4.51 6.48 -12.74
N GLY A 147 4.13 7.22 -11.70
CA GLY A 147 4.97 8.24 -11.10
C GLY A 147 5.78 7.80 -9.89
N LEU A 148 5.62 6.56 -9.43
CA LEU A 148 6.25 6.06 -8.21
C LEU A 148 7.76 5.86 -8.38
N VAL A 149 8.54 6.60 -7.61
CA VAL A 149 9.99 6.54 -7.59
C VAL A 149 10.46 5.78 -6.34
N VAL A 150 10.93 4.56 -6.51
CA VAL A 150 11.42 3.69 -5.41
C VAL A 150 12.95 3.59 -5.36
N ALA A 151 13.63 4.06 -6.39
CA ALA A 151 15.10 4.06 -6.48
C ALA A 151 15.55 5.16 -7.46
N PRO A 152 16.85 5.48 -7.60
CA PRO A 152 17.31 6.46 -8.56
C PRO A 152 16.79 6.17 -9.97
N PRO A 153 16.18 7.14 -10.66
CA PRO A 153 15.61 6.94 -11.99
C PRO A 153 16.66 6.40 -12.97
N ASN A 154 16.23 5.52 -13.88
CA ASN A 154 17.07 4.88 -14.88
C ASN A 154 18.23 4.00 -14.32
N SER A 155 18.21 3.67 -13.04
CA SER A 155 19.14 2.73 -12.43
C SER A 155 18.67 1.28 -12.60
N GLU A 156 19.61 0.32 -12.55
CA GLU A 156 19.28 -1.11 -12.46
C GLU A 156 18.42 -1.40 -11.21
N GLU A 157 18.70 -0.68 -10.14
CA GLU A 157 17.94 -0.80 -8.90
C GLU A 157 16.48 -0.40 -9.09
N ALA A 158 16.18 0.64 -9.87
CA ALA A 158 14.80 1.05 -10.15
C ALA A 158 14.01 -0.07 -10.82
N CYS A 159 14.58 -0.74 -11.82
CA CYS A 159 13.97 -1.88 -12.52
C CYS A 159 13.72 -3.08 -11.60
N ARG A 160 14.58 -3.28 -10.59
CA ARG A 160 14.50 -4.41 -9.67
C ARG A 160 13.68 -4.13 -8.41
N SER A 161 13.35 -2.87 -8.14
CA SER A 161 12.70 -2.45 -6.88
C SER A 161 11.19 -2.29 -6.98
N LEU A 162 10.65 -2.29 -8.20
CA LEU A 162 9.22 -2.16 -8.44
C LEU A 162 8.77 -3.22 -9.45
N GLU A 163 7.87 -4.09 -9.02
CA GLU A 163 7.20 -5.07 -9.87
C GLU A 163 5.70 -4.76 -9.92
N VAL A 164 5.12 -4.76 -11.10
CA VAL A 164 3.68 -4.52 -11.29
C VAL A 164 3.09 -5.66 -12.10
N PHE A 165 2.22 -6.43 -11.47
CA PHE A 165 1.53 -7.55 -12.08
C PHE A 165 0.03 -7.29 -12.14
N VAL A 166 -0.47 -7.00 -13.34
CA VAL A 166 -1.90 -6.87 -13.64
C VAL A 166 -2.35 -8.15 -14.34
N GLN A 167 -3.06 -8.99 -13.61
CA GLN A 167 -3.45 -10.31 -14.13
C GLN A 167 -4.64 -10.20 -15.07
N PRO A 168 -4.52 -10.66 -16.34
CA PRO A 168 -5.60 -10.65 -17.31
C PRO A 168 -6.80 -11.47 -16.85
N ASN A 169 -8.00 -11.09 -17.30
CA ASN A 169 -9.27 -11.80 -17.06
C ASN A 169 -9.54 -12.09 -15.57
N THR A 170 -9.06 -11.23 -14.67
CA THR A 170 -9.12 -11.43 -13.23
C THR A 170 -9.84 -10.25 -12.56
N GLY A 171 -10.91 -10.58 -11.84
CA GLY A 171 -11.65 -9.62 -11.01
C GLY A 171 -11.02 -9.41 -9.63
N HIS A 172 -11.84 -9.04 -8.63
CA HIS A 172 -11.39 -8.76 -7.27
C HIS A 172 -11.06 -10.04 -6.49
N LYS A 173 -9.97 -10.70 -6.85
CA LYS A 173 -9.47 -11.90 -6.16
C LYS A 173 -7.95 -11.99 -6.22
N VAL A 174 -7.34 -12.59 -5.22
CA VAL A 174 -5.93 -12.98 -5.24
C VAL A 174 -5.83 -14.38 -5.81
N THR A 175 -5.00 -14.55 -6.83
CA THR A 175 -4.80 -15.82 -7.54
C THR A 175 -3.55 -16.54 -7.05
N SER A 176 -3.37 -17.80 -7.45
CA SER A 176 -2.16 -18.58 -7.19
C SER A 176 -0.90 -17.95 -7.79
N GLU A 177 -1.04 -17.33 -8.96
CA GLU A 177 0.05 -16.65 -9.66
C GLU A 177 0.50 -15.39 -8.90
N MET A 178 -0.46 -14.58 -8.43
CA MET A 178 -0.17 -13.43 -7.57
C MET A 178 0.53 -13.84 -6.28
N LEU A 179 0.04 -14.91 -5.62
CA LEU A 179 0.66 -15.44 -4.39
C LEU A 179 2.07 -15.95 -4.63
N ALA A 180 2.28 -16.68 -5.74
CA ALA A 180 3.60 -17.18 -6.11
C ALA A 180 4.58 -16.03 -6.40
N LEU A 181 4.14 -14.98 -7.10
CA LEU A 181 4.95 -13.80 -7.37
C LEU A 181 5.31 -13.07 -6.07
N GLY A 182 4.31 -12.77 -5.24
CA GLY A 182 4.52 -12.10 -3.95
C GLY A 182 5.43 -12.90 -3.02
N GLY A 183 5.28 -14.24 -2.99
CA GLY A 183 6.15 -15.13 -2.22
C GLY A 183 7.61 -15.09 -2.69
N ARG A 184 7.86 -15.13 -4.01
CA ARG A 184 9.21 -14.96 -4.56
C ARG A 184 9.78 -13.58 -4.24
N TRP A 185 8.97 -12.53 -4.33
CA TRP A 185 9.38 -11.17 -3.98
C TRP A 185 9.83 -11.05 -2.52
N LEU A 186 9.03 -11.58 -1.60
CA LEU A 186 9.37 -11.60 -0.18
C LEU A 186 10.64 -12.44 0.09
N ALA A 187 10.77 -13.60 -0.56
CA ALA A 187 11.96 -14.43 -0.43
C ALA A 187 13.22 -13.69 -0.91
N GLN A 188 13.13 -13.01 -2.04
CA GLN A 188 14.25 -12.25 -2.63
C GLN A 188 14.69 -11.06 -1.77
N TRP A 189 13.74 -10.32 -1.18
CA TRP A 189 14.04 -9.03 -0.58
C TRP A 189 13.93 -8.98 0.95
N ALA A 190 13.28 -9.95 1.56
CA ALA A 190 13.11 -10.00 3.01
C ALA A 190 13.80 -11.19 3.68
N LEU A 191 14.13 -12.25 2.93
CA LEU A 191 14.74 -13.46 3.51
C LEU A 191 16.20 -13.69 3.02
N ALA A 192 16.67 -12.94 2.05
CA ALA A 192 18.02 -13.08 1.46
C ALA A 192 19.10 -12.29 2.24
N TYR A 193 18.99 -12.24 3.59
CA TYR A 193 19.99 -11.62 4.47
C TYR A 193 20.68 -12.66 5.34
#